data_bfdfab1c9557f2841dcba98fe645dc82
#
_entry.id   bfdfab1c9557f2841dcba98fe645dc82
#
_cell.length_a   1.000
_cell.length_b   1.000
_cell.length_c   1.000
_cell.angle_alpha   90.00
_cell.angle_beta   90.00
_cell.angle_gamma   90.00
#
_symmetry.space_group_name_H-M   'P 1'
#
loop_
_entity.id
_entity.type
_entity.pdbx_description
1 polymer ?
#
loop_
_entity_poly.entity_id
_entity_poly.type
_entity_poly.pdbx_seq_one_letter_code
_entity_poly.pdbx_strand_id
1 'polypeptide(L)'
;PKRYLKFSFAYISFESSKPKEQDIIKMWERMKWMSSDTFTNMVYEYGQDKNKWFENIEVKQIKKQIPSNFREVFPTETNEYYSVMRVYPAGKPNGTSNPRIIGMIKHTIFYIFFLDWDGKLYSHGK
;
A
#
# COMPACT_ATOMS: atom_id res chain seq x y z
N PRO A 1 4.98 -10.03 22.77
CA PRO A 1 4.45 -10.92 21.75
C PRO A 1 4.76 -10.42 20.34
N LYS A 2 4.96 -11.36 19.42
CA LYS A 2 5.25 -11.01 18.05
C LYS A 2 3.99 -10.51 17.37
N ARG A 3 4.16 -9.50 16.53
CA ARG A 3 3.04 -8.92 15.80
C ARG A 3 3.33 -8.98 14.30
N TYR A 4 2.37 -9.48 13.57
CA TYR A 4 2.47 -9.63 12.13
C TYR A 4 1.65 -8.55 11.46
N LEU A 5 2.06 -8.12 10.27
CA LEU A 5 1.30 -7.15 9.51
C LEU A 5 -0.03 -7.77 9.09
N LYS A 6 -1.11 -7.02 9.30
CA LYS A 6 -2.46 -7.42 8.90
C LYS A 6 -3.00 -6.41 7.92
N PHE A 7 -3.99 -6.82 7.15
CA PHE A 7 -4.58 -5.96 6.12
C PHE A 7 -6.06 -5.77 6.40
N SER A 8 -6.54 -4.54 6.26
CA SER A 8 -7.95 -4.24 6.40
C SER A 8 -8.48 -3.62 5.13
N PHE A 9 -9.58 -4.17 4.62
CA PHE A 9 -10.26 -3.67 3.43
C PHE A 9 -11.50 -2.82 3.80
N ALA A 10 -11.66 -2.51 5.08
CA ALA A 10 -12.88 -1.85 5.57
C ALA A 10 -13.05 -0.42 5.05
N TYR A 11 -11.95 0.22 4.64
CA TYR A 11 -11.98 1.64 4.29
C TYR A 11 -11.69 1.92 2.82
N ILE A 12 -11.81 0.91 1.96
CA ILE A 12 -11.57 1.13 0.53
C ILE A 12 -12.60 2.12 0.00
N SER A 13 -12.12 3.20 -0.61
CA SER A 13 -12.96 4.26 -1.12
C SER A 13 -12.76 4.53 -2.61
N PHE A 14 -11.78 3.90 -3.23
CA PHE A 14 -11.48 4.14 -4.64
C PHE A 14 -10.81 2.94 -5.26
N GLU A 15 -11.23 2.62 -6.48
CA GLU A 15 -10.58 1.62 -7.30
C GLU A 15 -10.53 2.17 -8.72
N SER A 16 -9.32 2.27 -9.29
CA SER A 16 -9.12 3.02 -10.52
C SER A 16 -9.74 2.35 -11.74
N SER A 17 -9.71 1.01 -11.78
CA SER A 17 -10.23 0.27 -12.94
C SER A 17 -10.46 -1.16 -12.52
N LYS A 18 -11.02 -1.95 -13.43
CA LYS A 18 -11.16 -3.37 -13.16
C LYS A 18 -9.78 -4.03 -13.23
N PRO A 19 -9.37 -4.75 -12.18
CA PRO A 19 -8.06 -5.38 -12.18
C PRO A 19 -7.99 -6.55 -13.15
N LYS A 20 -6.77 -6.81 -13.64
CA LYS A 20 -6.50 -8.03 -14.38
C LYS A 20 -6.30 -9.16 -13.39
N GLU A 21 -6.65 -10.37 -13.82
CA GLU A 21 -6.55 -11.53 -12.95
C GLU A 21 -5.14 -11.72 -12.40
N GLN A 22 -4.15 -11.58 -13.26
CA GLN A 22 -2.75 -11.76 -12.85
C GLN A 22 -2.32 -10.74 -11.79
N ASP A 23 -2.85 -9.52 -11.85
CA ASP A 23 -2.54 -8.49 -10.87
C ASP A 23 -3.14 -8.83 -9.51
N ILE A 24 -4.34 -9.40 -9.50
CA ILE A 24 -4.98 -9.83 -8.26
C ILE A 24 -4.18 -10.96 -7.62
N ILE A 25 -3.76 -11.92 -8.43
CA ILE A 25 -2.97 -13.07 -7.94
C ILE A 25 -1.66 -12.56 -7.35
N LYS A 26 -1.00 -11.63 -8.06
CA LYS A 26 0.28 -11.09 -7.58
C LYS A 26 0.11 -10.30 -6.29
N MET A 27 -0.96 -9.52 -6.19
CA MET A 27 -1.26 -8.78 -4.96
C MET A 27 -1.45 -9.75 -3.80
N TRP A 28 -2.19 -10.83 -4.02
CA TRP A 28 -2.41 -11.85 -2.99
C TRP A 28 -1.08 -12.45 -2.52
N GLU A 29 -0.18 -12.78 -3.47
CA GLU A 29 1.13 -13.32 -3.12
C GLU A 29 1.94 -12.33 -2.30
N ARG A 30 1.89 -11.05 -2.67
CA ARG A 30 2.60 -10.01 -1.92
C ARG A 30 2.07 -9.90 -0.49
N MET A 31 0.76 -9.89 -0.34
CA MET A 31 0.15 -9.76 0.98
C MET A 31 0.47 -10.97 1.85
N LYS A 32 0.46 -12.17 1.28
CA LYS A 32 0.87 -13.38 2.00
C LYS A 32 2.31 -13.25 2.48
N TRP A 33 3.18 -12.81 1.59
CA TRP A 33 4.60 -12.64 1.94
C TRP A 33 4.76 -11.64 3.06
N MET A 34 4.10 -10.50 2.97
CA MET A 34 4.20 -9.45 3.98
C MET A 34 3.67 -9.91 5.33
N SER A 35 2.74 -10.83 5.35
CA SER A 35 2.16 -11.36 6.59
C SER A 35 2.94 -12.54 7.15
N SER A 36 4.01 -12.98 6.48
CA SER A 36 4.71 -14.21 6.85
C SER A 36 5.76 -14.02 7.93
N ASP A 37 6.10 -12.78 8.26
CA ASP A 37 7.09 -12.49 9.28
C ASP A 37 6.56 -11.36 10.17
N THR A 38 7.30 -11.06 11.23
CA THR A 38 6.86 -10.00 12.15
C THR A 38 6.92 -8.64 11.47
N PHE A 39 6.10 -7.73 11.94
CA PHE A 39 6.07 -6.36 11.45
C PHE A 39 7.47 -5.73 11.55
N THR A 40 8.16 -5.96 12.67
CA THR A 40 9.49 -5.41 12.88
C THR A 40 10.46 -5.89 11.81
N ASN A 41 10.48 -7.19 11.53
CA ASN A 41 11.36 -7.71 10.49
C ASN A 41 11.03 -7.15 9.12
N MET A 42 9.73 -7.07 8.79
CA MET A 42 9.32 -6.55 7.48
C MET A 42 9.75 -5.10 7.30
N VAL A 43 9.66 -4.29 8.36
CA VAL A 43 10.03 -2.88 8.27
C VAL A 43 11.54 -2.69 8.27
N TYR A 44 12.25 -3.35 9.20
CA TYR A 44 13.67 -3.07 9.39
C TYR A 44 14.59 -3.96 8.59
N GLU A 45 14.18 -5.20 8.30
CA GLU A 45 15.04 -6.12 7.55
C GLU A 45 14.81 -6.01 6.05
N TYR A 46 13.54 -5.98 5.64
CA TYR A 46 13.21 -6.04 4.22
C TYR A 46 12.88 -4.69 3.61
N GLY A 47 12.55 -3.70 4.45
CA GLY A 47 12.25 -2.37 3.96
C GLY A 47 13.43 -1.65 3.35
N GLN A 48 14.64 -2.14 3.61
CA GLN A 48 15.87 -1.57 3.03
C GLN A 48 16.20 -2.15 1.66
N ASP A 49 15.47 -3.16 1.24
CA ASP A 49 15.70 -3.79 -0.05
C ASP A 49 15.43 -2.81 -1.18
N LYS A 50 16.19 -2.94 -2.28
CA LYS A 50 15.98 -2.15 -3.49
C LYS A 50 14.59 -2.36 -4.07
N ASN A 51 14.04 -3.56 -3.92
CA ASN A 51 12.71 -3.91 -4.40
C ASN A 51 11.68 -3.61 -3.32
N LYS A 52 11.68 -2.39 -2.85
CA LYS A 52 10.89 -1.97 -1.70
C LYS A 52 9.46 -2.49 -1.75
N TRP A 53 9.02 -3.06 -0.63
CA TRP A 53 7.67 -3.55 -0.52
C TRP A 53 6.69 -2.44 -0.15
N PHE A 54 7.16 -1.45 0.61
CA PHE A 54 6.41 -0.24 0.90
C PHE A 54 7.26 0.97 0.59
N GLU A 55 6.60 2.03 0.15
CA GLU A 55 7.21 3.35 0.12
C GLU A 55 6.25 4.32 0.78
N ASN A 56 6.78 5.43 1.27
CA ASN A 56 5.99 6.45 1.92
C ASN A 56 5.84 7.64 0.98
N ILE A 57 4.59 8.06 0.78
CA ILE A 57 4.27 9.20 -0.10
C ILE A 57 3.52 10.22 0.74
N GLU A 58 3.93 11.48 0.69
CA GLU A 58 3.20 12.51 1.42
C GLU A 58 1.75 12.56 0.98
N VAL A 59 0.85 12.75 1.94
CA VAL A 59 -0.57 12.74 1.66
C VAL A 59 -0.93 13.77 0.59
N LYS A 60 -0.27 14.93 0.59
CA LYS A 60 -0.58 15.99 -0.37
C LYS A 60 -0.25 15.63 -1.81
N GLN A 61 0.54 14.59 -2.05
CA GLN A 61 0.91 14.19 -3.41
C GLN A 61 -0.16 13.36 -4.11
N ILE A 62 -1.17 12.95 -3.38
CA ILE A 62 -2.28 12.18 -3.94
C ILE A 62 -3.54 13.00 -3.73
N LYS A 63 -4.29 13.25 -4.81
CA LYS A 63 -5.45 14.14 -4.76
C LYS A 63 -6.69 13.50 -4.17
N LYS A 64 -6.65 12.20 -3.89
CA LYS A 64 -7.75 11.51 -3.26
C LYS A 64 -7.73 11.79 -1.76
N GLN A 65 -8.90 12.06 -1.19
CA GLN A 65 -8.99 12.32 0.24
C GLN A 65 -8.99 11.03 1.03
N ILE A 66 -8.42 11.08 2.21
CA ILE A 66 -8.46 9.97 3.15
C ILE A 66 -9.94 9.75 3.51
N PRO A 67 -10.40 8.48 3.55
CA PRO A 67 -11.81 8.20 3.84
C PRO A 67 -12.23 8.81 5.17
N SER A 68 -13.40 9.44 5.18
CA SER A 68 -13.91 10.13 6.38
C SER A 68 -14.16 9.15 7.53
N ASN A 69 -14.63 7.94 7.22
CA ASN A 69 -14.85 6.96 8.26
C ASN A 69 -13.54 6.50 8.92
N PHE A 70 -12.44 6.53 8.18
CA PHE A 70 -11.14 6.28 8.78
C PHE A 70 -10.76 7.42 9.73
N ARG A 71 -11.03 8.67 9.32
CA ARG A 71 -10.74 9.84 10.16
C ARG A 71 -11.54 9.86 11.45
N GLU A 72 -12.71 9.26 11.46
CA GLU A 72 -13.49 9.16 12.69
C GLU A 72 -12.77 8.33 13.74
N VAL A 73 -12.00 7.35 13.30
CA VAL A 73 -11.26 6.48 14.21
C VAL A 73 -9.85 6.99 14.46
N PHE A 74 -9.21 7.51 13.42
CA PHE A 74 -7.81 7.96 13.49
C PHE A 74 -7.73 9.43 13.06
N PRO A 75 -7.71 10.35 14.03
CA PRO A 75 -7.66 11.78 13.71
C PRO A 75 -6.41 12.17 12.93
N THR A 76 -6.48 13.32 12.26
CA THR A 76 -5.37 13.86 11.49
C THR A 76 -4.15 14.10 12.36
N GLU A 77 -3.00 13.71 11.86
CA GLU A 77 -1.72 13.97 12.49
C GLU A 77 -0.88 14.88 11.61
N THR A 78 0.13 15.49 12.22
CA THR A 78 1.07 16.32 11.48
C THR A 78 1.97 15.44 10.60
N ASN A 79 2.28 15.91 9.39
CA ASN A 79 3.24 15.23 8.50
C ASN A 79 2.81 13.80 8.17
N GLU A 80 1.60 13.66 7.68
CA GLU A 80 1.10 12.35 7.33
C GLU A 80 1.64 11.85 6.00
N TYR A 81 1.80 10.53 5.94
CA TYR A 81 2.23 9.82 4.75
C TYR A 81 1.30 8.66 4.49
N TYR A 82 1.03 8.43 3.20
CA TYR A 82 0.45 7.16 2.78
C TYR A 82 1.55 6.11 2.77
N SER A 83 1.17 4.89 3.09
CA SER A 83 2.00 3.71 2.83
C SER A 83 1.53 3.12 1.51
N VAL A 84 2.46 2.87 0.61
CA VAL A 84 2.15 2.39 -0.74
C VAL A 84 2.84 1.06 -0.97
N MET A 85 2.05 0.04 -1.27
CA MET A 85 2.56 -1.28 -1.61
C MET A 85 2.58 -1.42 -3.12
N ARG A 86 3.75 -1.73 -3.67
CA ARG A 86 3.86 -2.09 -5.07
C ARG A 86 3.45 -3.54 -5.24
N VAL A 87 2.58 -3.81 -6.19
CA VAL A 87 2.17 -5.19 -6.44
C VAL A 87 3.33 -5.98 -7.07
N TYR A 88 4.11 -5.33 -7.92
CA TYR A 88 5.31 -5.94 -8.52
C TYR A 88 6.53 -5.17 -8.02
N PRO A 89 7.23 -5.67 -7.01
CA PRO A 89 8.33 -4.90 -6.39
C PRO A 89 9.43 -4.51 -7.37
N ALA A 90 9.76 -5.39 -8.30
CA ALA A 90 10.83 -5.15 -9.27
C ALA A 90 10.31 -4.52 -10.56
N GLY A 91 9.04 -4.12 -10.59
CA GLY A 91 8.43 -3.58 -11.79
C GLY A 91 7.57 -4.62 -12.49
N LYS A 92 6.51 -4.16 -13.13
CA LYS A 92 5.60 -5.06 -13.84
C LYS A 92 6.25 -5.49 -15.15
N PRO A 93 6.13 -6.77 -15.51
CA PRO A 93 6.65 -7.23 -16.81
C PRO A 93 6.06 -6.42 -17.96
N ASN A 94 6.83 -6.28 -19.03
CA ASN A 94 6.44 -5.60 -20.26
C ASN A 94 6.32 -4.08 -20.13
N GLY A 95 6.90 -3.51 -19.06
CA GLY A 95 6.97 -2.06 -18.94
C GLY A 95 5.66 -1.34 -18.71
N THR A 96 4.60 -2.07 -18.34
CA THR A 96 3.33 -1.42 -18.02
C THR A 96 3.38 -0.85 -16.61
N SER A 97 2.45 0.05 -16.31
CA SER A 97 2.38 0.66 -14.99
C SER A 97 2.16 -0.39 -13.90
N ASN A 98 2.86 -0.22 -12.80
CA ASN A 98 2.81 -1.15 -11.67
C ASN A 98 1.61 -0.77 -10.80
N PRO A 99 0.68 -1.70 -10.54
CA PRO A 99 -0.40 -1.41 -9.62
C PRO A 99 0.12 -1.03 -8.23
N ARG A 100 -0.60 -0.14 -7.58
CA ARG A 100 -0.27 0.35 -6.25
C ARG A 100 -1.45 0.15 -5.32
N ILE A 101 -1.18 -0.33 -4.12
CA ILE A 101 -2.19 -0.46 -3.07
C ILE A 101 -1.82 0.57 -2.02
N ILE A 102 -2.72 1.51 -1.76
CA ILE A 102 -2.39 2.73 -1.00
C ILE A 102 -3.27 2.83 0.23
N GLY A 103 -2.66 3.13 1.37
CA GLY A 103 -3.39 3.30 2.61
C GLY A 103 -2.50 3.82 3.71
N MET A 104 -2.82 3.46 4.94
CA MET A 104 -2.01 3.85 6.10
C MET A 104 -1.86 2.68 7.05
N ILE A 105 -0.69 2.60 7.67
CA ILE A 105 -0.42 1.59 8.69
C ILE A 105 -0.61 2.21 10.06
N LYS A 106 -1.47 1.58 10.86
CA LYS A 106 -1.68 1.96 12.26
C LYS A 106 -1.63 0.68 13.09
N HIS A 107 -0.76 0.63 14.08
CA HIS A 107 -0.70 -0.50 15.01
C HIS A 107 -0.55 -1.84 14.30
N THR A 108 0.33 -1.93 13.31
CA THR A 108 0.60 -3.13 12.52
C THR A 108 -0.54 -3.55 11.59
N ILE A 109 -1.55 -2.71 11.42
CA ILE A 109 -2.61 -2.96 10.44
C ILE A 109 -2.45 -1.99 9.28
N PHE A 110 -2.41 -2.53 8.07
CA PHE A 110 -2.40 -1.72 6.87
C PHE A 110 -3.85 -1.55 6.42
N TYR A 111 -4.37 -0.34 6.63
CA TYR A 111 -5.73 0.02 6.21
C TYR A 111 -5.67 0.49 4.78
N ILE A 112 -6.28 -0.27 3.88
CA ILE A 112 -6.22 0.01 2.44
C ILE A 112 -7.32 0.99 2.07
N PHE A 113 -6.97 2.07 1.38
CA PHE A 113 -7.91 3.09 0.93
C PHE A 113 -8.15 3.06 -0.57
N PHE A 114 -7.08 2.92 -1.34
CA PHE A 114 -7.14 3.06 -2.79
C PHE A 114 -6.49 1.87 -3.46
N LEU A 115 -7.20 1.30 -4.43
CA LEU A 115 -6.67 0.24 -5.27
C LEU A 115 -6.37 0.87 -6.63
N ASP A 116 -5.11 1.22 -6.83
CA ASP A 116 -4.66 1.95 -8.02
C ASP A 116 -4.07 0.96 -9.02
N TRP A 117 -4.97 0.24 -9.69
CA TRP A 117 -4.56 -0.80 -10.63
C TRP A 117 -3.77 -0.24 -11.81
N ASP A 118 -4.01 1.02 -12.16
CA ASP A 118 -3.33 1.68 -13.28
C ASP A 118 -2.00 2.30 -12.88
N GLY A 119 -1.74 2.44 -11.57
CA GLY A 119 -0.51 3.05 -11.10
C GLY A 119 -0.40 4.53 -11.41
N LYS A 120 -1.51 5.27 -11.44
CA LYS A 120 -1.52 6.66 -11.92
C LYS A 120 -1.92 7.68 -10.89
N LEU A 121 -2.15 7.30 -9.63
CA LEU A 121 -2.63 8.25 -8.62
C LEU A 121 -1.59 9.29 -8.23
N TYR A 122 -0.33 9.04 -8.48
CA TYR A 122 0.72 10.02 -8.22
C TYR A 122 1.89 9.79 -9.18
N SER A 123 2.70 10.84 -9.35
CA SER A 123 3.88 10.74 -10.21
C SER A 123 4.96 9.92 -9.54
N HIS A 124 5.57 9.03 -10.32
CA HIS A 124 6.64 8.19 -9.82
C HIS A 124 7.97 8.78 -10.28
N GLY A 125 8.55 9.53 -9.49
CA GLY A 125 9.85 9.99 -9.75
C GLY A 125 9.94 10.98 -10.83
N LYS A 126 9.97 11.43 -11.18
CA LYS A 126 10.39 12.22 -12.05
C LYS A 126 10.31 12.56 -12.37
#